data_3851e9c30e0cb8c43d8aacf88b153cdc
#
_entry.id   3851e9c30e0cb8c43d8aacf88b153cdc
#
_cell.length_a   1.000
_cell.length_b   1.000
_cell.length_c   1.000
_cell.angle_alpha   90.00
_cell.angle_beta   90.00
_cell.angle_gamma   90.00
#
_symmetry.space_group_name_H-M   'P 1'
#
loop_
_entity.id
_entity.type
_entity.pdbx_description
1 polymer ?
#
loop_
_entity_poly.entity_id
_entity_poly.type
_entity_poly.pdbx_seq_one_letter_code
_entity_poly.pdbx_strand_id
1 'polypeptide(L)'
;MFATSISSPWRPDARPFLLAAIAGLATALAVAQALPATYDAISNVIAPLCMSADSTGSALDKVEPIASYALPNVPGKRVTIVRVFYGPGGFTRPHRHSGSVTAYITRGEIRSQLGGGPVELFKAGQSFFEPPGATHMISANASNTEPAELVAVFVADEGAQLTTFLD
;
A
#
# COMPACT_ATOMS: atom_id res chain seq x y z
N MET A 1 -24.89 65.09 35.18
CA MET A 1 -26.01 64.28 34.68
C MET A 1 -25.56 63.57 33.43
N PHE A 2 -25.24 62.31 33.49
CA PHE A 2 -24.77 61.50 32.34
C PHE A 2 -25.94 60.67 31.83
N ALA A 3 -26.27 60.86 30.56
CA ALA A 3 -27.26 60.03 29.87
C ALA A 3 -26.54 58.85 29.25
N THR A 4 -26.85 57.65 29.69
CA THR A 4 -26.40 56.38 29.12
C THR A 4 -27.29 55.98 27.94
N SER A 5 -26.66 55.91 26.74
CA SER A 5 -27.26 55.37 25.53
C SER A 5 -27.22 53.84 25.57
N ILE A 6 -28.37 53.20 25.45
CA ILE A 6 -28.48 51.75 25.37
C ILE A 6 -28.45 51.35 23.88
N SER A 7 -27.40 50.66 23.49
CA SER A 7 -27.26 50.07 22.14
C SER A 7 -28.12 48.83 21.95
N SER A 8 -28.85 48.80 20.85
CA SER A 8 -29.72 47.71 20.41
C SER A 8 -28.92 46.41 20.12
N PRO A 9 -29.38 45.23 20.45
CA PRO A 9 -28.66 43.98 20.14
C PRO A 9 -28.74 43.64 18.64
N TRP A 10 -27.61 43.37 18.08
CA TRP A 10 -27.41 42.91 16.70
C TRP A 10 -28.10 41.54 16.50
N ARG A 11 -28.97 41.41 15.51
CA ARG A 11 -29.55 40.14 15.07
C ARG A 11 -28.83 39.67 13.83
N PRO A 12 -28.13 38.53 13.85
CA PRO A 12 -27.57 37.98 12.63
C PRO A 12 -28.66 37.42 11.71
N ASP A 13 -28.61 37.81 10.44
CA ASP A 13 -29.52 37.32 9.39
C ASP A 13 -29.23 35.83 9.11
N ALA A 14 -30.21 34.97 9.27
CA ALA A 14 -30.12 33.52 9.08
C ALA A 14 -30.07 33.05 7.60
N ARG A 15 -30.09 33.98 6.63
CA ARG A 15 -30.18 33.64 5.20
C ARG A 15 -28.91 33.10 4.53
N PRO A 16 -27.67 33.40 4.95
CA PRO A 16 -26.47 32.82 4.29
C PRO A 16 -26.22 31.35 4.62
N PHE A 17 -26.79 30.80 5.71
CA PHE A 17 -26.49 29.42 6.11
C PHE A 17 -27.19 28.36 5.27
N LEU A 18 -28.32 28.67 4.64
CA LEU A 18 -29.08 27.69 3.83
C LEU A 18 -28.39 27.40 2.47
N LEU A 19 -27.72 28.38 1.88
CA LEU A 19 -27.03 28.22 0.60
C LEU A 19 -25.70 27.46 0.76
N ALA A 20 -25.01 27.61 1.90
CA ALA A 20 -23.79 26.89 2.18
C ALA A 20 -24.01 25.39 2.40
N ALA A 21 -25.16 24.99 2.98
CA ALA A 21 -25.51 23.59 3.20
C ALA A 21 -25.79 22.83 1.90
N ILE A 22 -26.38 23.49 0.89
CA ILE A 22 -26.69 22.87 -0.41
C ILE A 22 -25.40 22.70 -1.25
N ALA A 23 -24.47 23.64 -1.20
CA ALA A 23 -23.18 23.52 -1.91
C ALA A 23 -22.30 22.42 -1.30
N GLY A 24 -22.34 22.22 0.01
CA GLY A 24 -21.60 21.17 0.70
C GLY A 24 -22.11 19.76 0.36
N LEU A 25 -23.41 19.59 0.16
CA LEU A 25 -24.01 18.30 -0.19
C LEU A 25 -23.70 17.91 -1.64
N ALA A 26 -23.65 18.85 -2.56
CA ALA A 26 -23.31 18.59 -3.97
C ALA A 26 -21.85 18.18 -4.16
N THR A 27 -20.92 18.75 -3.40
CA THR A 27 -19.50 18.36 -3.45
C THR A 27 -19.25 16.98 -2.80
N ALA A 28 -19.99 16.62 -1.75
CA ALA A 28 -19.89 15.30 -1.15
C ALA A 28 -20.39 14.18 -2.09
N LEU A 29 -21.46 14.42 -2.89
CA LEU A 29 -21.94 13.46 -3.87
C LEU A 29 -20.99 13.30 -5.07
N ALA A 30 -20.29 14.36 -5.49
CA ALA A 30 -19.35 14.29 -6.61
C ALA A 30 -18.08 13.50 -6.26
N VAL A 31 -17.63 13.53 -5.02
CA VAL A 31 -16.48 12.74 -4.54
C VAL A 31 -16.82 11.25 -4.41
N ALA A 32 -18.07 10.91 -4.05
CA ALA A 32 -18.52 9.53 -3.91
C ALA A 32 -18.63 8.78 -5.25
N GLN A 33 -18.74 9.47 -6.38
CA GLN A 33 -18.84 8.86 -7.71
C GLN A 33 -17.48 8.67 -8.41
N ALA A 34 -16.40 9.22 -7.89
CA ALA A 34 -15.05 9.09 -8.46
C ALA A 34 -14.25 7.89 -7.90
N LEU A 35 -14.78 7.17 -6.92
CA LEU A 35 -14.05 6.10 -6.22
C LEU A 35 -14.09 4.69 -6.84
N PRO A 36 -14.99 4.29 -7.76
CA PRO A 36 -14.98 2.91 -8.28
C PRO A 36 -13.88 2.60 -9.31
N ALA A 37 -13.32 3.59 -9.98
CA ALA A 37 -12.33 3.34 -11.04
C ALA A 37 -10.92 2.93 -10.56
N THR A 38 -10.60 3.17 -9.30
CA THR A 38 -9.26 2.87 -8.75
C THR A 38 -9.14 1.43 -8.24
N TYR A 39 -10.23 0.81 -7.82
CA TYR A 39 -10.22 -0.53 -7.25
C TYR A 39 -10.03 -1.61 -8.34
N ASP A 40 -10.67 -1.45 -9.50
CA ASP A 40 -10.52 -2.38 -10.62
C ASP A 40 -9.12 -2.32 -11.25
N ALA A 41 -8.49 -1.14 -11.27
CA ALA A 41 -7.12 -0.99 -11.77
C ALA A 41 -6.09 -1.69 -10.87
N ILE A 42 -6.31 -1.72 -9.56
CA ILE A 42 -5.46 -2.42 -8.59
C ILE A 42 -5.59 -3.93 -8.77
N SER A 43 -6.79 -4.45 -8.95
CA SER A 43 -7.06 -5.88 -9.12
C SER A 43 -6.34 -6.45 -10.34
N ASN A 44 -6.30 -5.72 -11.46
CA ASN A 44 -5.64 -6.18 -12.69
C ASN A 44 -4.11 -6.16 -12.62
N VAL A 45 -3.51 -5.28 -11.82
CA VAL A 45 -2.05 -5.19 -11.64
C VAL A 45 -1.55 -6.24 -10.64
N ILE A 46 -2.40 -6.65 -9.70
CA ILE A 46 -2.04 -7.54 -8.59
C ILE A 46 -2.55 -8.98 -8.80
N ALA A 47 -3.47 -9.21 -9.75
CA ALA A 47 -3.94 -10.55 -10.09
C ALA A 47 -2.79 -11.56 -10.30
N PRO A 48 -1.66 -11.21 -10.95
CA PRO A 48 -0.51 -12.10 -11.03
C PRO A 48 0.18 -12.38 -9.68
N LEU A 49 0.03 -11.48 -8.69
CA LEU A 49 0.60 -11.68 -7.35
C LEU A 49 -0.24 -12.65 -6.50
N CYS A 50 -1.55 -12.74 -6.78
CA CYS A 50 -2.48 -13.56 -6.01
C CYS A 50 -2.71 -14.97 -6.61
N MET A 51 -2.29 -15.24 -7.86
CA MET A 51 -2.57 -16.49 -8.56
C MET A 51 -1.44 -17.52 -8.49
N SER A 52 -0.84 -17.73 -7.33
CA SER A 52 0.00 -18.90 -7.11
C SER A 52 -0.47 -19.68 -5.90
N ALA A 53 -1.74 -20.07 -5.92
CA ALA A 53 -2.21 -21.19 -5.12
C ALA A 53 -1.88 -22.49 -5.86
N ASP A 54 -0.60 -22.75 -6.12
CA ASP A 54 -0.15 -24.06 -6.57
C ASP A 54 0.49 -24.79 -5.39
N SER A 55 -0.14 -25.89 -5.05
CA SER A 55 -0.22 -26.58 -3.78
C SER A 55 0.98 -27.45 -3.41
N THR A 56 2.21 -26.99 -3.54
CA THR A 56 3.41 -27.72 -3.11
C THR A 56 4.42 -26.92 -2.30
N GLY A 57 4.19 -25.63 -2.08
CA GLY A 57 4.92 -24.80 -1.11
C GLY A 57 3.93 -24.35 -0.04
N SER A 58 4.32 -24.35 1.21
CA SER A 58 3.48 -23.97 2.35
C SER A 58 2.62 -22.74 2.03
N ALA A 59 1.32 -22.93 1.80
CA ALA A 59 0.31 -21.92 1.44
C ALA A 59 0.03 -20.99 2.63
N LEU A 60 1.06 -20.30 3.15
CA LEU A 60 0.98 -19.45 4.33
C LEU A 60 1.43 -18.02 4.03
N ASP A 61 1.54 -17.65 2.77
CA ASP A 61 1.72 -16.27 2.37
C ASP A 61 0.41 -15.70 1.82
N LYS A 62 0.10 -14.49 2.22
CA LYS A 62 -1.02 -13.72 1.72
C LYS A 62 -0.53 -12.34 1.32
N VAL A 63 -0.78 -11.96 0.07
CA VAL A 63 -0.47 -10.63 -0.43
C VAL A 63 -1.77 -9.82 -0.57
N GLU A 64 -1.85 -8.70 0.14
CA GLU A 64 -3.00 -7.80 0.13
C GLU A 64 -2.60 -6.45 -0.47
N PRO A 65 -3.28 -5.98 -1.53
CA PRO A 65 -3.09 -4.63 -2.03
C PRO A 65 -3.57 -3.60 -1.01
N ILE A 66 -2.75 -2.57 -0.77
CA ILE A 66 -3.11 -1.44 0.07
C ILE A 66 -3.47 -0.23 -0.79
N ALA A 67 -2.60 0.14 -1.74
CA ALA A 67 -2.77 1.32 -2.57
C ALA A 67 -1.93 1.23 -3.85
N SER A 68 -2.33 1.99 -4.88
CA SER A 68 -1.53 2.17 -6.09
C SER A 68 -1.81 3.56 -6.68
N TYR A 69 -0.75 4.34 -6.92
CA TYR A 69 -0.84 5.70 -7.44
C TYR A 69 0.16 5.93 -8.57
N ALA A 70 -0.26 6.58 -9.65
CA ALA A 70 0.67 7.17 -10.60
C ALA A 70 1.52 8.24 -9.90
N LEU A 71 2.77 8.40 -10.32
CA LEU A 71 3.68 9.40 -9.77
C LEU A 71 3.76 10.62 -10.70
N PRO A 72 3.03 11.73 -10.42
CA PRO A 72 2.99 12.88 -11.33
C PRO A 72 4.37 13.54 -11.53
N ASN A 73 5.26 13.44 -10.55
CA ASN A 73 6.63 13.95 -10.59
C ASN A 73 7.60 13.03 -11.32
N VAL A 74 7.19 11.79 -11.66
CA VAL A 74 7.97 10.81 -12.43
C VAL A 74 7.04 10.16 -13.45
N PRO A 75 6.74 10.82 -14.58
CA PRO A 75 5.80 10.34 -15.59
C PRO A 75 6.13 8.91 -16.03
N GLY A 76 5.08 8.08 -16.21
CA GLY A 76 5.20 6.67 -16.58
C GLY A 76 5.58 5.74 -15.42
N LYS A 77 5.73 6.25 -14.21
CA LYS A 77 5.97 5.43 -13.01
C LYS A 77 4.75 5.42 -12.09
N ARG A 78 4.65 4.34 -11.37
CA ARG A 78 3.60 4.07 -10.38
C ARG A 78 4.21 3.56 -9.08
N VAL A 79 3.71 4.04 -7.95
CA VAL A 79 3.93 3.42 -6.65
C VAL A 79 2.79 2.45 -6.36
N THR A 80 3.13 1.22 -5.97
CA THR A 80 2.17 0.21 -5.50
C THR A 80 2.60 -0.29 -4.13
N ILE A 81 1.67 -0.34 -3.20
CA ILE A 81 1.92 -0.74 -1.82
C ILE A 81 1.11 -2.00 -1.54
N VAL A 82 1.77 -3.02 -1.06
CA VAL A 82 1.14 -4.28 -0.66
C VAL A 82 1.55 -4.67 0.75
N ARG A 83 0.67 -5.37 1.44
CA ARG A 83 0.98 -6.10 2.68
C ARG A 83 1.25 -7.55 2.32
N VAL A 84 2.34 -8.10 2.84
CA VAL A 84 2.69 -9.51 2.72
C VAL A 84 2.65 -10.13 4.11
N PHE A 85 1.84 -11.15 4.27
CA PHE A 85 1.71 -11.90 5.51
C PHE A 85 2.29 -13.30 5.32
N TYR A 86 3.17 -13.69 6.22
CA TYR A 86 3.73 -15.05 6.30
C TYR A 86 3.26 -15.73 7.58
N GLY A 87 2.57 -16.85 7.44
CA GLY A 87 2.36 -17.75 8.58
C GLY A 87 3.67 -18.35 9.12
N PRO A 88 3.62 -19.12 10.20
CA PRO A 88 4.80 -19.83 10.70
C PRO A 88 5.46 -20.71 9.63
N GLY A 89 6.76 -20.51 9.36
CA GLY A 89 7.49 -21.20 8.30
C GLY A 89 7.12 -20.81 6.87
N GLY A 90 6.26 -19.79 6.71
CA GLY A 90 5.83 -19.28 5.39
C GLY A 90 6.97 -18.63 4.61
N PHE A 91 6.90 -18.72 3.28
CA PHE A 91 7.90 -18.15 2.39
C PHE A 91 7.32 -17.87 1.01
N THR A 92 7.94 -16.94 0.29
CA THR A 92 7.73 -16.72 -1.15
C THR A 92 8.83 -17.40 -1.94
N ARG A 93 8.47 -18.11 -3.03
CA ARG A 93 9.42 -18.74 -3.94
C ARG A 93 10.41 -17.72 -4.53
N PRO A 94 11.59 -18.17 -4.99
CA PRO A 94 12.55 -17.30 -5.69
C PRO A 94 11.85 -16.50 -6.80
N HIS A 95 12.10 -15.19 -6.83
CA HIS A 95 11.44 -14.27 -7.75
C HIS A 95 12.30 -13.04 -8.01
N ARG A 96 11.83 -12.18 -8.89
CA ARG A 96 12.40 -10.85 -9.16
C ARG A 96 11.28 -9.85 -9.39
N HIS A 97 11.59 -8.57 -9.14
CA HIS A 97 10.68 -7.46 -9.37
C HIS A 97 11.12 -6.60 -10.55
N SER A 98 10.16 -6.13 -11.37
CA SER A 98 10.45 -5.25 -12.51
C SER A 98 10.89 -3.84 -12.09
N GLY A 99 10.49 -3.40 -10.90
CA GLY A 99 10.83 -2.11 -10.31
C GLY A 99 11.62 -2.24 -9.02
N SER A 100 11.92 -1.10 -8.41
CA SER A 100 12.50 -1.05 -7.06
C SER A 100 11.46 -1.46 -6.03
N VAL A 101 11.89 -2.17 -4.99
CA VAL A 101 11.06 -2.50 -3.83
C VAL A 101 11.74 -2.04 -2.55
N THR A 102 11.00 -1.39 -1.68
CA THR A 102 11.38 -1.20 -0.28
C THR A 102 10.42 -2.01 0.58
N ALA A 103 10.94 -2.98 1.32
CA ALA A 103 10.19 -3.77 2.27
C ALA A 103 10.42 -3.24 3.69
N TYR A 104 9.34 -2.99 4.44
CA TYR A 104 9.37 -2.58 5.83
C TYR A 104 8.68 -3.65 6.67
N ILE A 105 9.38 -4.20 7.66
CA ILE A 105 8.88 -5.27 8.52
C ILE A 105 7.98 -4.65 9.60
N THR A 106 6.71 -5.04 9.61
CA THR A 106 5.71 -4.55 10.58
C THR A 106 5.53 -5.50 11.77
N ARG A 107 5.84 -6.80 11.56
CA ARG A 107 5.71 -7.83 12.59
C ARG A 107 6.69 -8.97 12.38
N GLY A 108 7.22 -9.53 13.47
CA GLY A 108 8.07 -10.73 13.43
C GLY A 108 9.46 -10.46 12.84
N GLU A 109 10.01 -11.47 12.20
CA GLU A 109 11.34 -11.42 11.58
C GLU A 109 11.30 -12.09 10.20
N ILE A 110 11.95 -11.46 9.22
CA ILE A 110 12.04 -11.94 7.83
C ILE A 110 13.49 -12.28 7.51
N ARG A 111 13.71 -13.47 6.95
CA ARG A 111 14.96 -13.83 6.29
C ARG A 111 14.87 -13.41 4.83
N SER A 112 15.84 -12.63 4.37
CA SER A 112 15.93 -12.17 2.99
C SER A 112 17.31 -12.49 2.42
N GLN A 113 17.36 -12.86 1.13
CA GLN A 113 18.60 -13.03 0.38
C GLN A 113 18.42 -12.52 -1.04
N LEU A 114 19.21 -11.55 -1.44
CA LEU A 114 19.25 -11.04 -2.81
C LEU A 114 20.43 -11.63 -3.57
N GLY A 115 20.15 -12.21 -4.74
CA GLY A 115 21.16 -12.81 -5.62
C GLY A 115 22.05 -13.79 -4.88
N GLY A 116 23.37 -13.68 -5.09
CA GLY A 116 24.41 -14.46 -4.39
C GLY A 116 24.91 -13.82 -3.09
N GLY A 117 24.21 -12.82 -2.56
CA GLY A 117 24.56 -12.15 -1.29
C GLY A 117 24.31 -13.03 -0.06
N PRO A 118 24.63 -12.54 1.15
CA PRO A 118 24.36 -13.27 2.39
C PRO A 118 22.85 -13.35 2.66
N VAL A 119 22.46 -14.32 3.46
CA VAL A 119 21.12 -14.32 4.08
C VAL A 119 21.14 -13.32 5.22
N GLU A 120 20.23 -12.36 5.17
CA GLU A 120 20.07 -11.32 6.18
C GLU A 120 18.76 -11.52 6.94
N LEU A 121 18.74 -11.06 8.20
CA LEU A 121 17.59 -11.14 9.09
C LEU A 121 17.11 -9.72 9.42
N PHE A 122 15.86 -9.44 9.08
CA PHE A 122 15.22 -8.14 9.34
C PHE A 122 14.07 -8.30 10.34
N LYS A 123 14.10 -7.51 11.40
CA LYS A 123 13.11 -7.49 12.47
C LYS A 123 12.08 -6.40 12.26
N ALA A 124 10.96 -6.49 12.96
CA ALA A 124 9.97 -5.41 13.01
C ALA A 124 10.63 -4.04 13.28
N GLY A 125 10.27 -3.03 12.47
CA GLY A 125 10.89 -1.71 12.47
C GLY A 125 12.09 -1.53 11.54
N GLN A 126 12.60 -2.60 10.94
CA GLN A 126 13.68 -2.56 9.95
C GLN A 126 13.15 -2.64 8.52
N SER A 127 13.99 -2.30 7.56
CA SER A 127 13.66 -2.36 6.14
C SER A 127 14.84 -2.87 5.33
N PHE A 128 14.55 -3.41 4.14
CA PHE A 128 15.54 -3.73 3.11
C PHE A 128 15.08 -3.20 1.75
N PHE A 129 16.03 -3.13 0.82
CA PHE A 129 15.80 -2.61 -0.52
C PHE A 129 16.18 -3.66 -1.56
N GLU A 130 15.31 -3.81 -2.58
CA GLU A 130 15.51 -4.67 -3.74
C GLU A 130 15.64 -3.80 -4.99
N PRO A 131 16.82 -3.76 -5.62
CA PRO A 131 17.01 -3.08 -6.90
C PRO A 131 16.15 -3.72 -8.01
N PRO A 132 15.76 -2.95 -9.05
CA PRO A 132 15.02 -3.49 -10.20
C PRO A 132 15.73 -4.69 -10.81
N GLY A 133 15.01 -5.78 -11.03
CA GLY A 133 15.51 -7.02 -11.63
C GLY A 133 16.40 -7.88 -10.74
N ALA A 134 16.70 -7.45 -9.52
CA ALA A 134 17.43 -8.29 -8.56
C ALA A 134 16.65 -9.58 -8.28
N THR A 135 17.35 -10.70 -8.19
CA THR A 135 16.74 -11.97 -7.81
C THR A 135 16.63 -12.05 -6.30
N HIS A 136 15.39 -12.17 -5.79
CA HIS A 136 15.11 -12.44 -4.39
C HIS A 136 15.07 -13.96 -4.18
N MET A 137 16.18 -14.51 -3.70
CA MET A 137 16.36 -15.96 -3.55
C MET A 137 15.65 -16.51 -2.32
N ILE A 138 15.63 -15.74 -1.24
CA ILE A 138 14.95 -16.08 0.02
C ILE A 138 14.11 -14.89 0.46
N SER A 139 12.81 -15.12 0.62
CA SER A 139 11.86 -14.25 1.28
C SER A 139 10.99 -15.10 2.19
N ALA A 140 11.32 -15.18 3.48
CA ALA A 140 10.73 -16.16 4.39
C ALA A 140 10.57 -15.63 5.82
N ASN A 141 9.52 -16.09 6.48
CA ASN A 141 9.40 -15.95 7.94
C ASN A 141 10.57 -16.69 8.63
N ALA A 142 11.24 -16.03 9.55
CA ALA A 142 12.33 -16.63 10.31
C ALA A 142 11.82 -17.60 11.41
N SER A 143 10.53 -17.50 11.78
CA SER A 143 9.91 -18.30 12.84
C SER A 143 9.05 -19.43 12.26
N ASN A 144 9.11 -20.60 12.89
CA ASN A 144 8.21 -21.72 12.61
C ASN A 144 6.99 -21.76 13.56
N THR A 145 6.87 -20.80 14.47
CA THR A 145 5.79 -20.76 15.48
C THR A 145 5.01 -19.45 15.46
N GLU A 146 5.64 -18.34 15.10
CA GLU A 146 5.03 -17.03 15.09
C GLU A 146 4.91 -16.48 13.65
N PRO A 147 3.85 -15.74 13.32
CA PRO A 147 3.72 -15.11 12.02
C PRO A 147 4.62 -13.89 11.88
N ALA A 148 4.93 -13.55 10.62
CA ALA A 148 5.62 -12.32 10.26
C ALA A 148 4.83 -11.54 9.20
N GLU A 149 5.04 -10.22 9.15
CA GLU A 149 4.38 -9.32 8.21
C GLU A 149 5.34 -8.22 7.75
N LEU A 150 5.25 -7.88 6.49
CA LEU A 150 5.93 -6.72 5.93
C LEU A 150 4.99 -5.92 5.02
N VAL A 151 5.31 -4.65 4.81
CA VAL A 151 4.75 -3.80 3.77
C VAL A 151 5.81 -3.61 2.70
N ALA A 152 5.49 -4.00 1.46
CA ALA A 152 6.35 -3.80 0.31
C ALA A 152 5.84 -2.61 -0.54
N VAL A 153 6.74 -1.67 -0.81
CA VAL A 153 6.48 -0.48 -1.64
C VAL A 153 7.25 -0.63 -2.94
N PHE A 154 6.52 -0.83 -4.02
CA PHE A 154 7.04 -0.94 -5.37
C PHE A 154 7.05 0.41 -6.07
N VAL A 155 8.11 0.71 -6.82
CA VAL A 155 8.15 1.79 -7.81
C VAL A 155 8.56 1.17 -9.15
N ALA A 156 7.60 1.09 -10.07
CA ALA A 156 7.77 0.42 -11.36
C ALA A 156 7.13 1.23 -12.49
N ASP A 157 7.34 0.82 -13.73
CA ASP A 157 6.63 1.37 -14.88
C ASP A 157 5.12 1.09 -14.78
N GLU A 158 4.30 1.99 -15.28
CA GLU A 158 2.86 1.77 -15.37
C GLU A 158 2.57 0.55 -16.26
N GLY A 159 1.71 -0.35 -15.76
CA GLY A 159 1.37 -1.60 -16.45
C GLY A 159 2.44 -2.70 -16.39
N ALA A 160 3.58 -2.47 -15.71
CA ALA A 160 4.59 -3.52 -15.55
C ALA A 160 4.10 -4.67 -14.65
N GLN A 161 4.48 -5.90 -15.00
CA GLN A 161 4.32 -7.05 -14.12
C GLN A 161 5.28 -6.90 -12.94
N LEU A 162 4.74 -6.71 -11.73
CA LEU A 162 5.56 -6.37 -10.56
C LEU A 162 6.44 -7.52 -10.08
N THR A 163 5.99 -8.77 -10.20
CA THR A 163 6.70 -9.97 -9.73
C THR A 163 6.75 -11.04 -10.80
N THR A 164 7.93 -11.61 -11.03
CA THR A 164 8.16 -12.78 -11.89
C THR A 164 8.80 -13.88 -11.05
N PHE A 165 8.13 -15.01 -10.89
CA PHE A 165 8.68 -16.18 -10.22
C PHE A 165 9.72 -16.86 -11.09
N LEU A 166 10.72 -17.46 -10.45
CA LEU A 166 11.76 -18.25 -11.10
C LEU A 166 11.45 -19.74 -10.94
N ASP A 167 11.76 -20.49 -11.98
CA ASP A 167 11.60 -21.95 -12.02
C ASP A 167 12.68 -22.65 -11.17
#